data_1108891b56592adce7c6c7359ee1e58d
#
_entry.id   1108891b56592adce7c6c7359ee1e58d
#
_cell.length_a   1.000
_cell.length_b   1.000
_cell.length_c   1.000
_cell.angle_alpha   90.00
_cell.angle_beta   90.00
_cell.angle_gamma   90.00
#
_symmetry.space_group_name_H-M   'P 1'
#
loop_
_entity.id
_entity.type
_entity.pdbx_description
1 polymer ?
#
loop_
_entity_poly.entity_id
_entity_poly.type
_entity_poly.pdbx_seq_one_letter_code
_entity_poly.pdbx_strand_id
1 'polypeptide(L)'
;MAEVGASTSAGAGGFGGVSAGGSPKPDAAKDGVGGGMDPGEGGGARAGGAARQEPGLRLFFALWPDSATSAALHARARALHLECGGRAMRRDTIHLTLAFLGDTPAREVERLQALAAQLEGERFALVLDHVGSWKRNRVLWTGPSILPPALAALAQDLEARLRVAGFALEERAFSPHVTLVRTARVAPAAAPLTPLRWRVASFVLVASERSAAGAHYRVIGRWPLQQRG
;
A
#
# COMPACT_ATOMS: atom_id res chain seq x y z
N MET A 1 40.65 -35.91 -44.89
CA MET A 1 40.11 -35.49 -46.18
C MET A 1 38.82 -34.82 -45.97
N ALA A 2 38.80 -33.62 -46.41
CA ALA A 2 37.78 -32.70 -46.88
C ALA A 2 36.82 -32.18 -45.80
N GLU A 3 36.94 -31.00 -45.27
CA GLU A 3 36.78 -29.66 -45.83
C GLU A 3 35.46 -29.40 -46.55
N VAL A 4 34.91 -28.25 -46.15
CA VAL A 4 34.15 -27.18 -46.83
C VAL A 4 32.79 -27.00 -46.15
N GLY A 5 32.35 -25.88 -45.73
CA GLY A 5 32.71 -24.47 -45.90
C GLY A 5 31.51 -23.62 -45.52
N ALA A 6 31.77 -22.52 -44.90
CA ALA A 6 31.26 -21.17 -45.11
C ALA A 6 29.75 -20.97 -45.41
N SER A 7 29.02 -20.12 -44.77
CA SER A 7 29.10 -18.66 -44.90
C SER A 7 27.79 -18.00 -44.42
N THR A 8 27.94 -16.95 -43.66
CA THR A 8 27.21 -15.67 -43.67
C THR A 8 25.68 -15.62 -43.73
N SER A 9 25.07 -14.99 -42.72
CA SER A 9 24.41 -13.71 -43.01
C SER A 9 23.93 -13.05 -41.71
N ALA A 10 24.30 -11.78 -41.55
CA ALA A 10 23.88 -10.85 -40.54
C ALA A 10 22.38 -10.48 -40.70
N GLY A 11 21.64 -10.45 -39.61
CA GLY A 11 20.32 -9.86 -39.53
C GLY A 11 20.24 -9.02 -38.26
N ALA A 12 20.57 -7.72 -38.38
CA ALA A 12 20.34 -6.76 -37.33
C ALA A 12 18.85 -6.48 -37.23
N GLY A 13 18.22 -6.97 -36.15
CA GLY A 13 16.84 -6.60 -35.77
C GLY A 13 16.93 -5.73 -34.51
N GLY A 14 16.68 -4.42 -34.70
CA GLY A 14 16.67 -3.43 -33.63
C GLY A 14 15.60 -3.75 -32.58
N PHE A 15 16.02 -3.93 -31.36
CA PHE A 15 15.13 -3.90 -30.21
C PHE A 15 14.83 -2.44 -29.88
N GLY A 16 13.59 -2.01 -30.26
CA GLY A 16 13.01 -0.76 -29.84
C GLY A 16 12.95 -0.70 -28.33
N GLY A 17 13.60 0.32 -27.76
CA GLY A 17 13.54 0.61 -26.34
C GLY A 17 12.11 0.87 -25.89
N VAL A 18 11.57 -0.01 -25.07
CA VAL A 18 10.38 0.28 -24.28
C VAL A 18 10.80 1.20 -23.15
N SER A 19 10.50 2.48 -23.33
CA SER A 19 10.59 3.51 -22.30
C SER A 19 9.81 3.05 -21.07
N ALA A 20 10.51 2.84 -19.98
CA ALA A 20 9.93 2.50 -18.70
C ALA A 20 9.00 3.63 -18.25
N GLY A 21 7.71 3.32 -18.25
CA GLY A 21 6.63 4.20 -17.84
C GLY A 21 6.83 4.75 -16.44
N GLY A 22 6.41 6.00 -16.29
CA GLY A 22 6.59 6.82 -15.10
C GLY A 22 6.18 6.17 -13.81
N SER A 23 7.03 6.36 -12.82
CA SER A 23 6.78 5.99 -11.43
C SER A 23 5.49 6.64 -10.90
N PRO A 24 4.62 5.88 -10.23
CA PRO A 24 3.41 6.46 -9.63
C PRO A 24 3.76 7.46 -8.52
N LYS A 25 3.03 8.56 -8.49
CA LYS A 25 3.15 9.64 -7.52
C LYS A 25 2.79 9.13 -6.11
N PRO A 26 3.59 9.44 -5.08
CA PRO A 26 3.30 9.00 -3.71
C PRO A 26 2.26 9.87 -2.99
N ASP A 27 1.65 9.28 -1.96
CA ASP A 27 0.70 9.91 -1.03
C ASP A 27 1.19 11.22 -0.46
N ALA A 28 0.43 12.28 -0.64
CA ALA A 28 0.56 13.52 0.09
C ALA A 28 -0.21 13.40 1.43
N ALA A 29 0.45 12.91 2.48
CA ALA A 29 0.00 13.21 3.82
C ALA A 29 0.34 14.69 4.07
N LYS A 30 -0.66 15.57 4.02
CA LYS A 30 -0.52 16.98 4.40
C LYS A 30 -0.41 17.05 5.92
N ASP A 31 0.79 17.32 6.41
CA ASP A 31 0.99 17.85 7.77
C ASP A 31 0.69 19.34 7.72
N GLY A 32 -0.50 19.73 8.16
CA GLY A 32 -0.89 21.12 8.35
C GLY A 32 -0.28 21.66 9.63
N VAL A 33 0.69 22.57 9.52
CA VAL A 33 1.16 23.43 10.63
C VAL A 33 0.25 24.66 10.66
N GLY A 34 -0.41 24.87 11.80
CA GLY A 34 -1.25 26.01 12.06
C GLY A 34 -0.43 27.30 12.30
N GLY A 35 -0.90 28.41 11.74
CA GLY A 35 -0.52 29.77 12.12
C GLY A 35 -1.79 30.53 12.42
N GLY A 36 -1.92 30.98 13.67
CA GLY A 36 -3.08 31.72 14.13
C GLY A 36 -3.07 33.18 13.67
N MET A 37 -4.24 33.79 13.60
CA MET A 37 -4.52 35.19 13.91
C MET A 37 -6.01 35.41 14.11
N ASP A 38 -6.39 35.92 15.24
CA ASP A 38 -7.67 36.48 15.69
C ASP A 38 -7.58 38.04 15.60
N PRO A 39 -8.62 38.86 15.82
CA PRO A 39 -10.06 38.64 15.95
C PRO A 39 -10.93 39.59 15.10
N GLY A 40 -12.24 39.35 15.03
CA GLY A 40 -13.23 40.29 14.56
C GLY A 40 -14.64 39.92 15.04
N GLU A 41 -15.14 40.67 16.01
CA GLU A 41 -16.51 40.57 16.54
C GLU A 41 -17.59 40.91 15.50
N GLY A 42 -18.70 40.20 15.53
CA GLY A 42 -19.90 40.56 14.78
C GLY A 42 -21.05 39.54 15.02
N GLY A 43 -21.95 39.89 15.91
CA GLY A 43 -23.07 39.08 16.37
C GLY A 43 -24.07 38.69 15.28
N GLY A 44 -24.73 37.58 15.48
CA GLY A 44 -25.81 37.04 14.67
C GLY A 44 -26.21 35.67 15.15
N ALA A 45 -27.09 35.57 16.15
CA ALA A 45 -27.67 34.32 16.60
C ALA A 45 -28.46 33.63 15.47
N ARG A 46 -27.94 32.55 14.96
CA ARG A 46 -28.72 31.49 14.27
C ARG A 46 -28.41 30.19 14.95
N ALA A 47 -29.42 29.65 15.64
CA ALA A 47 -29.46 28.29 16.13
C ALA A 47 -29.43 27.33 14.96
N GLY A 48 -28.23 27.02 14.49
CA GLY A 48 -27.95 25.90 13.64
C GLY A 48 -27.37 24.83 14.53
N GLY A 49 -28.11 23.73 14.77
CA GLY A 49 -27.64 22.58 15.52
C GLY A 49 -26.32 22.10 14.89
N ALA A 50 -25.21 22.38 15.56
CA ALA A 50 -23.92 21.77 15.23
C ALA A 50 -24.10 20.27 15.44
N ALA A 51 -24.33 19.55 14.34
CA ALA A 51 -24.22 18.09 14.33
C ALA A 51 -22.83 17.80 14.89
N ARG A 52 -22.78 17.22 16.08
CA ARG A 52 -21.51 16.74 16.67
C ARG A 52 -20.89 15.86 15.62
N GLN A 53 -19.78 16.31 15.04
CA GLN A 53 -19.01 15.49 14.14
C GLN A 53 -18.58 14.26 14.95
N GLU A 54 -19.14 13.10 14.60
CA GLU A 54 -18.73 11.85 15.20
C GLU A 54 -17.21 11.68 14.97
N PRO A 55 -16.47 11.19 15.95
CA PRO A 55 -15.05 10.97 15.80
C PRO A 55 -14.81 10.05 14.60
N GLY A 56 -14.14 10.56 13.58
CA GLY A 56 -13.77 9.79 12.40
C GLY A 56 -12.69 8.77 12.77
N LEU A 57 -12.82 7.57 12.22
CA LEU A 57 -11.79 6.54 12.26
C LEU A 57 -11.00 6.61 10.96
N ARG A 58 -9.67 6.60 11.05
CA ARG A 58 -8.85 6.48 9.85
C ARG A 58 -8.78 5.03 9.42
N LEU A 59 -9.46 4.68 8.34
CA LEU A 59 -9.68 3.29 7.90
C LEU A 59 -8.93 2.98 6.61
N PHE A 60 -8.52 1.70 6.48
CA PHE A 60 -8.00 1.15 5.23
C PHE A 60 -8.17 -0.37 5.17
N PHE A 61 -8.32 -0.91 3.97
CA PHE A 61 -8.23 -2.34 3.71
C PHE A 61 -6.79 -2.75 3.39
N ALA A 62 -6.38 -3.93 3.88
CA ALA A 62 -5.00 -4.38 3.71
C ALA A 62 -4.87 -5.92 3.68
N LEU A 63 -3.76 -6.37 3.10
CA LEU A 63 -3.20 -7.69 3.36
C LEU A 63 -2.32 -7.58 4.61
N TRP A 64 -2.55 -8.49 5.57
CA TRP A 64 -1.84 -8.51 6.83
C TRP A 64 -0.97 -9.75 6.93
N PRO A 65 0.36 -9.63 7.02
CA PRO A 65 1.25 -10.77 7.02
C PRO A 65 1.10 -11.61 8.30
N ASP A 66 1.32 -12.92 8.15
CA ASP A 66 1.50 -13.81 9.29
C ASP A 66 2.80 -13.47 10.07
N SER A 67 2.99 -14.13 11.20
CA SER A 67 4.14 -13.87 12.09
C SER A 67 5.49 -14.10 11.41
N ALA A 68 5.61 -15.15 10.58
CA ALA A 68 6.87 -15.48 9.90
C ALA A 68 7.18 -14.45 8.80
N THR A 69 6.19 -14.14 7.94
CA THR A 69 6.30 -13.13 6.89
C THR A 69 6.58 -11.74 7.47
N SER A 70 5.87 -11.38 8.54
CA SER A 70 6.07 -10.11 9.25
C SER A 70 7.49 -9.99 9.85
N ALA A 71 8.04 -11.08 10.41
CA ALA A 71 9.41 -11.10 10.92
C ALA A 71 10.44 -10.90 9.78
N ALA A 72 10.27 -11.60 8.65
CA ALA A 72 11.15 -11.47 7.49
C ALA A 72 11.11 -10.07 6.87
N LEU A 73 9.91 -9.47 6.74
CA LEU A 73 9.74 -8.09 6.26
C LEU A 73 10.38 -7.08 7.23
N HIS A 74 10.22 -7.28 8.53
CA HIS A 74 10.85 -6.42 9.52
C HIS A 74 12.39 -6.53 9.50
N ALA A 75 12.95 -7.74 9.33
CA ALA A 75 14.39 -7.91 9.16
C ALA A 75 14.90 -7.15 7.93
N ARG A 76 14.17 -7.22 6.80
CA ARG A 76 14.47 -6.44 5.59
C ARG A 76 14.38 -4.93 5.83
N ALA A 77 13.35 -4.48 6.55
CA ALA A 77 13.20 -3.07 6.91
C ALA A 77 14.38 -2.57 7.77
N ARG A 78 14.87 -3.38 8.70
CA ARG A 78 16.05 -3.05 9.52
C ARG A 78 17.33 -2.98 8.69
N ALA A 79 17.54 -3.93 7.77
CA ALA A 79 18.70 -3.89 6.88
C ALA A 79 18.72 -2.60 6.02
N LEU A 80 17.60 -2.26 5.40
CA LEU A 80 17.45 -1.02 4.64
C LEU A 80 17.60 0.24 5.51
N HIS A 81 17.14 0.21 6.76
CA HIS A 81 17.34 1.31 7.70
C HIS A 81 18.84 1.53 8.01
N LEU A 82 19.60 0.47 8.21
CA LEU A 82 21.06 0.57 8.48
C LEU A 82 21.78 1.14 7.27
N GLU A 83 21.40 0.76 6.06
CA GLU A 83 22.00 1.23 4.81
C GLU A 83 21.56 2.66 4.45
N CYS A 84 20.27 2.95 4.52
CA CYS A 84 19.67 4.16 3.95
C CYS A 84 19.24 5.20 4.99
N GLY A 85 19.38 4.90 6.28
CA GLY A 85 18.86 5.74 7.37
C GLY A 85 17.35 5.75 7.43
N GLY A 86 16.80 6.76 8.11
CA GLY A 86 15.36 6.91 8.28
C GLY A 86 14.81 6.09 9.45
N ARG A 87 13.55 5.68 9.38
CA ARG A 87 12.85 4.93 10.42
C ARG A 87 12.27 3.63 9.83
N ALA A 88 12.79 2.49 10.27
CA ALA A 88 12.22 1.20 9.94
C ALA A 88 10.78 1.07 10.44
N MET A 89 9.92 0.45 9.65
CA MET A 89 8.56 0.12 10.07
C MET A 89 8.60 -0.92 11.19
N ARG A 90 7.73 -0.73 12.19
CA ARG A 90 7.57 -1.70 13.26
C ARG A 90 6.91 -2.97 12.71
N ARG A 91 7.28 -4.12 13.26
CA ARG A 91 6.79 -5.42 12.83
C ARG A 91 5.26 -5.52 12.83
N ASP A 92 4.61 -4.94 13.85
CA ASP A 92 3.16 -4.94 14.05
C ASP A 92 2.40 -3.96 13.14
N THR A 93 3.11 -3.13 12.37
CA THR A 93 2.51 -2.16 11.44
C THR A 93 2.82 -2.46 9.97
N ILE A 94 3.57 -3.52 9.69
CA ILE A 94 3.89 -3.92 8.32
C ILE A 94 2.66 -4.54 7.65
N HIS A 95 2.26 -4.00 6.48
CA HIS A 95 1.11 -4.46 5.71
C HIS A 95 1.24 -4.04 4.24
N LEU A 96 0.37 -4.58 3.38
CA LEU A 96 0.15 -4.08 2.03
C LEU A 96 -1.26 -3.48 1.96
N THR A 97 -1.36 -2.19 1.69
CA THR A 97 -2.65 -1.51 1.56
C THR A 97 -3.35 -1.91 0.25
N LEU A 98 -4.63 -2.29 0.34
CA LEU A 98 -5.51 -2.55 -0.81
C LEU A 98 -6.30 -1.30 -1.19
N ALA A 99 -6.94 -0.66 -0.21
CA ALA A 99 -7.71 0.57 -0.41
C ALA A 99 -7.63 1.45 0.84
N PHE A 100 -7.32 2.73 0.66
CA PHE A 100 -7.27 3.70 1.74
C PHE A 100 -8.54 4.55 1.75
N LEU A 101 -9.26 4.55 2.87
CA LEU A 101 -10.54 5.24 3.04
C LEU A 101 -10.39 6.61 3.73
N GLY A 102 -9.26 6.83 4.41
CA GLY A 102 -9.06 8.06 5.18
C GLY A 102 -9.96 8.17 6.40
N ASP A 103 -10.26 9.40 6.79
CA ASP A 103 -11.11 9.68 7.94
C ASP A 103 -12.58 9.34 7.58
N THR A 104 -13.11 8.29 8.20
CA THR A 104 -14.42 7.71 7.92
C THR A 104 -15.26 7.73 9.19
N PRO A 105 -16.52 8.17 9.16
CA PRO A 105 -17.40 8.13 10.32
C PRO A 105 -17.52 6.72 10.91
N ALA A 106 -17.55 6.59 12.24
CA ALA A 106 -17.59 5.28 12.89
C ALA A 106 -18.83 4.45 12.49
N ARG A 107 -19.97 5.09 12.18
CA ARG A 107 -21.19 4.45 11.69
C ARG A 107 -21.02 3.71 10.34
N GLU A 108 -19.99 4.03 9.56
CA GLU A 108 -19.74 3.37 8.27
C GLU A 108 -19.01 2.02 8.43
N VAL A 109 -18.51 1.70 9.63
CA VAL A 109 -17.73 0.47 9.88
C VAL A 109 -18.53 -0.78 9.56
N GLU A 110 -19.78 -0.86 10.03
CA GLU A 110 -20.65 -2.02 9.78
C GLU A 110 -20.94 -2.19 8.29
N ARG A 111 -21.18 -1.08 7.59
CA ARG A 111 -21.39 -1.07 6.14
C ARG A 111 -20.16 -1.55 5.38
N LEU A 112 -18.97 -1.11 5.77
CA LEU A 112 -17.70 -1.56 5.20
C LEU A 112 -17.45 -3.04 5.46
N GLN A 113 -17.79 -3.51 6.67
CA GLN A 113 -17.68 -4.93 7.01
C GLN A 113 -18.65 -5.80 6.19
N ALA A 114 -19.89 -5.35 6.03
CA ALA A 114 -20.89 -6.05 5.20
C ALA A 114 -20.48 -6.10 3.72
N LEU A 115 -19.93 -5.00 3.19
CA LEU A 115 -19.38 -4.95 1.84
C LEU A 115 -18.22 -5.93 1.66
N ALA A 116 -17.28 -5.93 2.60
CA ALA A 116 -16.12 -6.81 2.54
C ALA A 116 -16.49 -8.30 2.67
N ALA A 117 -17.55 -8.63 3.40
CA ALA A 117 -18.06 -9.99 3.52
C ALA A 117 -18.63 -10.57 2.21
N GLN A 118 -18.95 -9.72 1.24
CA GLN A 118 -19.44 -10.11 -0.08
C GLN A 118 -18.33 -10.25 -1.13
N LEU A 119 -17.07 -9.93 -0.75
CA LEU A 119 -15.93 -10.08 -1.66
C LEU A 119 -15.53 -11.55 -1.74
N GLU A 120 -15.52 -12.05 -2.95
CA GLU A 120 -14.98 -13.36 -3.27
C GLU A 120 -13.56 -13.20 -3.81
N GLY A 121 -12.61 -13.91 -3.23
CA GLY A 121 -11.22 -13.86 -3.67
C GLY A 121 -10.51 -15.18 -3.38
N GLU A 122 -9.57 -15.54 -4.23
CA GLU A 122 -8.77 -16.75 -4.08
C GLU A 122 -7.50 -16.48 -3.25
N ARG A 123 -7.02 -17.50 -2.54
CA ARG A 123 -5.69 -17.48 -1.91
C ARG A 123 -4.62 -17.43 -3.00
N PHE A 124 -3.57 -16.67 -2.74
CA PHE A 124 -2.45 -16.55 -3.68
C PHE A 124 -1.11 -16.45 -2.95
N ALA A 125 -0.04 -16.65 -3.71
CA ALA A 125 1.30 -16.34 -3.27
C ALA A 125 1.73 -14.99 -3.84
N LEU A 126 2.17 -14.09 -2.98
CA LEU A 126 2.77 -12.83 -3.34
C LEU A 126 4.28 -12.94 -3.19
N VAL A 127 5.01 -12.74 -4.29
CA VAL A 127 6.48 -12.75 -4.28
C VAL A 127 6.98 -11.31 -4.21
N LEU A 128 7.63 -10.96 -3.11
CA LEU A 128 8.21 -9.64 -2.88
C LEU A 128 9.69 -9.69 -3.24
N ASP A 129 10.00 -9.39 -4.48
CA ASP A 129 11.31 -9.53 -5.14
C ASP A 129 11.93 -8.22 -5.59
N HIS A 130 11.22 -7.11 -5.38
CA HIS A 130 11.65 -5.79 -5.78
C HIS A 130 11.68 -4.83 -4.59
N VAL A 131 12.70 -3.99 -4.50
CA VAL A 131 12.79 -2.84 -3.59
C VAL A 131 12.77 -1.56 -4.40
N GLY A 132 11.88 -0.67 -4.03
CA GLY A 132 11.78 0.63 -4.66
C GLY A 132 11.84 1.77 -3.65
N SER A 133 11.98 2.98 -4.18
CA SER A 133 11.99 4.20 -3.38
C SER A 133 11.11 5.28 -4.01
N TRP A 134 10.37 5.98 -3.16
CA TRP A 134 9.68 7.20 -3.54
C TRP A 134 10.44 8.40 -2.99
N LYS A 135 11.21 9.05 -3.86
CA LYS A 135 12.10 10.16 -3.50
C LYS A 135 11.38 11.30 -2.76
N ARG A 136 10.18 11.68 -3.24
CA ARG A 136 9.40 12.80 -2.67
C ARG A 136 9.05 12.58 -1.20
N ASN A 137 8.63 11.36 -0.83
CA ASN A 137 8.20 11.02 0.53
C ASN A 137 9.31 10.33 1.33
N ARG A 138 10.46 10.09 0.71
CA ARG A 138 11.59 9.39 1.32
C ARG A 138 11.17 8.04 1.91
N VAL A 139 10.36 7.29 1.14
CA VAL A 139 9.84 5.97 1.53
C VAL A 139 10.56 4.89 0.76
N LEU A 140 11.05 3.86 1.47
CA LEU A 140 11.52 2.63 0.85
C LEU A 140 10.45 1.55 1.06
N TRP A 141 10.20 0.79 0.02
CA TRP A 141 9.17 -0.23 -0.02
C TRP A 141 9.65 -1.49 -0.74
N THR A 142 8.98 -2.62 -0.51
CA THR A 142 9.14 -3.84 -1.30
C THR A 142 7.81 -4.19 -1.96
N GLY A 143 7.87 -4.76 -3.14
CA GLY A 143 6.70 -5.17 -3.90
C GLY A 143 7.02 -6.31 -4.85
N PRO A 144 6.01 -6.83 -5.55
CA PRO A 144 6.19 -7.82 -6.60
C PRO A 144 6.62 -7.16 -7.91
N SER A 145 7.52 -7.77 -8.66
CA SER A 145 7.80 -7.42 -10.06
C SER A 145 6.67 -7.88 -11.00
N ILE A 146 5.97 -8.95 -10.62
CA ILE A 146 4.81 -9.49 -11.34
C ILE A 146 3.60 -9.44 -10.43
N LEU A 147 2.58 -8.66 -10.81
CA LEU A 147 1.31 -8.57 -10.08
C LEU A 147 0.51 -9.88 -10.20
N PRO A 148 0.25 -10.61 -9.09
CA PRO A 148 -0.60 -11.79 -9.16
C PRO A 148 -2.02 -11.46 -9.63
N PRO A 149 -2.60 -12.18 -10.61
CA PRO A 149 -3.97 -11.93 -11.08
C PRO A 149 -5.02 -11.93 -9.96
N ALA A 150 -4.90 -12.84 -8.99
CA ALA A 150 -5.82 -12.88 -7.85
C ALA A 150 -5.72 -11.63 -6.95
N LEU A 151 -4.53 -11.04 -6.79
CA LEU A 151 -4.37 -9.77 -6.08
C LEU A 151 -4.99 -8.62 -6.87
N ALA A 152 -4.77 -8.58 -8.19
CA ALA A 152 -5.35 -7.57 -9.05
C ALA A 152 -6.89 -7.62 -9.00
N ALA A 153 -7.48 -8.81 -9.14
CA ALA A 153 -8.93 -9.01 -9.07
C ALA A 153 -9.51 -8.59 -7.72
N LEU A 154 -8.88 -9.01 -6.60
CA LEU A 154 -9.30 -8.62 -5.26
C LEU A 154 -9.30 -7.09 -5.06
N ALA A 155 -8.22 -6.42 -5.49
CA ALA A 155 -8.10 -4.97 -5.35
C ALA A 155 -9.13 -4.24 -6.22
N GLN A 156 -9.34 -4.68 -7.46
CA GLN A 156 -10.31 -4.09 -8.39
C GLN A 156 -11.76 -4.27 -7.92
N ASP A 157 -12.16 -5.48 -7.46
CA ASP A 157 -13.51 -5.71 -6.96
C ASP A 157 -13.77 -4.92 -5.68
N LEU A 158 -12.81 -4.88 -4.76
CA LEU A 158 -12.90 -4.04 -3.56
C LEU A 158 -13.07 -2.56 -3.92
N GLU A 159 -12.25 -2.03 -4.82
CA GLU A 159 -12.32 -0.64 -5.26
C GLU A 159 -13.66 -0.33 -5.92
N ALA A 160 -14.13 -1.17 -6.83
CA ALA A 160 -15.40 -0.99 -7.53
C ALA A 160 -16.58 -0.94 -6.54
N ARG A 161 -16.65 -1.87 -5.59
CA ARG A 161 -17.71 -1.90 -4.57
C ARG A 161 -17.66 -0.69 -3.64
N LEU A 162 -16.48 -0.26 -3.22
CA LEU A 162 -16.32 0.93 -2.39
C LEU A 162 -16.78 2.19 -3.13
N ARG A 163 -16.47 2.35 -4.42
CA ARG A 163 -16.92 3.46 -5.25
C ARG A 163 -18.44 3.45 -5.44
N VAL A 164 -19.04 2.29 -5.72
CA VAL A 164 -20.51 2.13 -5.81
C VAL A 164 -21.18 2.48 -4.49
N ALA A 165 -20.55 2.13 -3.37
CA ALA A 165 -21.03 2.47 -2.04
C ALA A 165 -20.81 3.97 -1.67
N GLY A 166 -20.19 4.78 -2.55
CA GLY A 166 -20.00 6.21 -2.35
C GLY A 166 -18.78 6.59 -1.52
N PHE A 167 -17.86 5.67 -1.27
CA PHE A 167 -16.59 6.00 -0.60
C PHE A 167 -15.63 6.69 -1.57
N ALA A 168 -15.05 7.81 -1.13
CA ALA A 168 -14.02 8.50 -1.89
C ALA A 168 -12.70 7.71 -1.80
N LEU A 169 -12.17 7.33 -2.96
CA LEU A 169 -10.88 6.65 -3.09
C LEU A 169 -9.93 7.50 -3.92
N GLU A 170 -8.63 7.29 -3.73
CA GLU A 170 -7.63 7.94 -4.57
C GLU A 170 -7.75 7.49 -6.03
N GLU A 171 -7.59 8.44 -6.97
CA GLU A 171 -7.72 8.20 -8.42
C GLU A 171 -6.43 7.63 -9.06
N ARG A 172 -5.62 6.93 -8.32
CA ARG A 172 -4.38 6.36 -8.84
C ARG A 172 -4.48 4.86 -9.07
N ALA A 173 -3.75 4.37 -10.06
CA ALA A 173 -3.63 2.94 -10.30
C ALA A 173 -3.10 2.20 -9.06
N PHE A 174 -3.67 1.04 -8.79
CA PHE A 174 -3.22 0.18 -7.70
C PHE A 174 -1.77 -0.24 -7.92
N SER A 175 -0.90 0.08 -6.98
CA SER A 175 0.52 -0.26 -6.98
C SER A 175 0.84 -1.03 -5.69
N PRO A 176 0.89 -2.37 -5.74
CA PRO A 176 1.10 -3.20 -4.55
C PRO A 176 2.49 -3.01 -3.98
N HIS A 177 2.55 -2.56 -2.74
CA HIS A 177 3.80 -2.35 -2.02
C HIS A 177 3.64 -2.55 -0.52
N VAL A 178 4.72 -2.90 0.13
CA VAL A 178 4.87 -2.94 1.59
C VAL A 178 5.89 -1.88 1.98
N THR A 179 5.48 -0.86 2.69
CA THR A 179 6.41 0.15 3.23
C THR A 179 7.35 -0.48 4.24
N LEU A 180 8.66 -0.29 4.08
CA LEU A 180 9.69 -0.82 4.96
C LEU A 180 10.40 0.27 5.77
N VAL A 181 10.72 1.42 5.14
CA VAL A 181 11.40 2.55 5.80
C VAL A 181 10.71 3.85 5.41
N ARG A 182 10.51 4.72 6.39
CA ARG A 182 10.06 6.10 6.18
C ARG A 182 11.20 7.08 6.48
N THR A 183 11.16 8.25 5.84
CA THR A 183 12.18 9.31 5.99
C THR A 183 13.60 8.83 5.70
N ALA A 184 13.77 7.90 4.76
CA ALA A 184 15.09 7.44 4.30
C ALA A 184 15.93 8.62 3.83
N ARG A 185 17.23 8.58 4.06
CA ARG A 185 18.17 9.66 3.72
C ARG A 185 18.71 9.49 2.30
N VAL A 186 18.91 8.24 1.89
CA VAL A 186 19.38 7.86 0.57
C VAL A 186 18.53 6.74 -0.02
N ALA A 187 18.59 6.56 -1.32
CA ALA A 187 17.97 5.41 -1.99
C ALA A 187 18.83 4.16 -1.71
N PRO A 188 18.23 2.96 -1.69
CA PRO A 188 18.97 1.72 -1.54
C PRO A 188 19.87 1.47 -2.76
N ALA A 189 21.00 0.82 -2.53
CA ALA A 189 21.83 0.33 -3.62
C ALA A 189 21.06 -0.69 -4.47
N ALA A 190 21.36 -0.72 -5.79
CA ALA A 190 20.83 -1.75 -6.66
C ALA A 190 21.55 -3.07 -6.35
N ALA A 191 20.99 -3.85 -5.44
CA ALA A 191 21.51 -5.16 -5.07
C ALA A 191 20.47 -6.27 -5.33
N PRO A 192 20.91 -7.49 -5.65
CA PRO A 192 20.03 -8.64 -5.75
C PRO A 192 19.26 -8.81 -4.43
N LEU A 193 17.93 -8.93 -4.53
CA LEU A 193 17.08 -9.15 -3.39
C LEU A 193 16.62 -10.62 -3.36
N THR A 194 16.87 -11.31 -2.27
CA THR A 194 16.27 -12.65 -2.08
C THR A 194 14.75 -12.51 -2.05
N PRO A 195 14.01 -13.14 -2.99
CA PRO A 195 12.56 -13.04 -3.01
C PRO A 195 11.94 -13.56 -1.72
N LEU A 196 10.97 -12.84 -1.18
CA LEU A 196 10.17 -13.26 -0.04
C LEU A 196 8.79 -13.71 -0.53
N ARG A 197 8.48 -14.99 -0.33
CA ARG A 197 7.18 -15.56 -0.69
C ARG A 197 6.22 -15.43 0.48
N TRP A 198 5.16 -14.65 0.30
CA TRP A 198 4.07 -14.47 1.25
C TRP A 198 2.81 -15.19 0.76
N ARG A 199 2.33 -16.16 1.56
CA ARG A 199 1.06 -16.84 1.30
C ARG A 199 -0.09 -16.01 1.85
N VAL A 200 -0.88 -15.43 0.96
CA VAL A 200 -2.02 -14.58 1.31
C VAL A 200 -3.27 -15.44 1.41
N ALA A 201 -3.87 -15.50 2.61
CA ALA A 201 -5.06 -16.29 2.89
C ALA A 201 -6.25 -15.47 3.40
N SER A 202 -6.07 -14.17 3.64
CA SER A 202 -7.12 -13.26 4.10
C SER A 202 -6.76 -11.81 3.82
N PHE A 203 -7.77 -10.95 3.81
CA PHE A 203 -7.59 -9.49 3.89
C PHE A 203 -8.30 -8.94 5.13
N VAL A 204 -8.00 -7.69 5.50
CA VAL A 204 -8.47 -7.08 6.75
C VAL A 204 -8.95 -5.65 6.53
N LEU A 205 -9.86 -5.19 7.39
CA LEU A 205 -10.16 -3.78 7.63
C LEU A 205 -9.43 -3.33 8.89
N VAL A 206 -8.73 -2.22 8.80
CA VAL A 206 -7.85 -1.70 9.86
C VAL A 206 -8.28 -0.29 10.24
N ALA A 207 -8.38 -0.05 11.53
CA ALA A 207 -8.47 1.29 12.11
C ALA A 207 -7.05 1.76 12.51
N SER A 208 -6.69 2.97 12.06
CA SER A 208 -5.43 3.62 12.38
C SER A 208 -5.67 4.73 13.38
N GLU A 209 -5.07 4.60 14.54
CA GLU A 209 -5.06 5.63 15.59
C GLU A 209 -3.69 6.33 15.58
N ARG A 210 -3.70 7.65 15.57
CA ARG A 210 -2.47 8.45 15.66
C ARG A 210 -2.21 8.79 17.13
N SER A 211 -1.01 8.51 17.60
CA SER A 211 -0.52 8.93 18.89
C SER A 211 0.84 9.60 18.77
N ALA A 212 1.31 10.24 19.84
CA ALA A 212 2.67 10.79 19.91
C ALA A 212 3.74 9.70 19.69
N ALA A 213 3.45 8.43 20.02
CA ALA A 213 4.32 7.28 19.79
C ALA A 213 4.27 6.74 18.35
N GLY A 214 3.45 7.33 17.47
CA GLY A 214 3.24 6.91 16.09
C GLY A 214 1.86 6.32 15.83
N ALA A 215 1.68 5.72 14.65
CA ALA A 215 0.43 5.06 14.29
C ALA A 215 0.30 3.72 15.04
N HIS A 216 -0.85 3.52 15.64
CA HIS A 216 -1.31 2.23 16.18
C HIS A 216 -2.39 1.67 15.26
N TYR A 217 -2.28 0.40 14.88
CA TYR A 217 -3.21 -0.26 13.97
C TYR A 217 -4.00 -1.34 14.70
N ARG A 218 -5.31 -1.29 14.55
CA ARG A 218 -6.24 -2.27 15.10
C ARG A 218 -7.02 -2.91 13.96
N VAL A 219 -6.85 -4.22 13.78
CA VAL A 219 -7.69 -4.99 12.85
C VAL A 219 -9.11 -5.06 13.41
N ILE A 220 -10.09 -4.52 12.66
CA ILE A 220 -11.50 -4.47 13.05
C ILE A 220 -12.40 -5.36 12.19
N GLY A 221 -11.83 -6.04 11.20
CA GLY A 221 -12.49 -7.05 10.38
C GLY A 221 -11.47 -7.91 9.65
N ARG A 222 -11.79 -9.19 9.44
CA ARG A 222 -10.94 -10.12 8.68
C ARG A 222 -11.80 -11.08 7.87
N TRP A 223 -11.49 -11.24 6.59
CA TRP A 223 -12.20 -12.12 5.67
C TRP A 223 -11.23 -13.11 5.04
N PRO A 224 -11.55 -14.42 5.10
CA PRO A 224 -10.73 -15.43 4.47
C PRO A 224 -10.88 -15.37 2.94
N LEU A 225 -9.81 -15.68 2.25
CA LEU A 225 -9.81 -15.96 0.82
C LEU A 225 -10.03 -17.45 0.59
N GLN A 226 -10.75 -17.80 -0.46
CA GLN A 226 -11.12 -19.17 -0.77
C GLN A 226 -9.90 -19.96 -1.29
N GLN A 227 -9.88 -21.25 -1.04
CA GLN A 227 -8.88 -22.11 -1.67
C GLN A 227 -9.36 -22.39 -3.09
N ARG A 228 -8.45 -22.25 -4.05
CA ARG A 228 -8.75 -22.66 -5.43
C ARG A 228 -9.04 -24.16 -5.42
N GLY A 229 -10.22 -24.53 -5.91
CA GLY A 229 -10.60 -25.94 -6.10
C GLY A 229 -9.74 -26.64 -7.13
#